data_12b4d97dcd3b0b0c189e499f72910b76
#
_entry.id   12b4d97dcd3b0b0c189e499f72910b76
#
_cell.length_a   1.000
_cell.length_b   1.000
_cell.length_c   1.000
_cell.angle_alpha   90.00
_cell.angle_beta   90.00
_cell.angle_gamma   90.00
#
_symmetry.space_group_name_H-M   'P 1'
#
loop_
_entity.id
_entity.type
_entity.pdbx_description
1 polymer ?
#
loop_
_entity_poly.entity_id
_entity_poly.type
_entity_poly.pdbx_seq_one_letter_code
_entity_poly.pdbx_strand_id
1 'polypeptide(L)' 'MATKKKIETEKTEAALVTIYIVESYFDKKLSRNVYRGENIDVDEKRAAELVGKGLAKQF' A
#
# COMPACT_ATOMS: atom_id res chain seq x y z
N MET A 1 -2.73 -2.67 -28.21
CA MET A 1 -2.19 -1.55 -27.51
C MET A 1 -2.68 -1.49 -26.10
N ALA A 2 -3.96 -1.53 -25.92
CA ALA A 2 -4.49 -1.53 -24.58
C ALA A 2 -3.97 -2.70 -23.79
N THR A 3 -3.68 -3.76 -24.44
CA THR A 3 -3.19 -4.94 -23.79
C THR A 3 -1.89 -4.70 -23.09
N LYS A 4 -1.02 -3.95 -23.70
CA LYS A 4 0.23 -3.68 -23.10
C LYS A 4 0.11 -2.92 -21.83
N LYS A 5 -0.75 -1.94 -21.79
CA LYS A 5 -0.94 -1.19 -20.63
C LYS A 5 -1.47 -2.04 -19.52
N LYS A 6 -2.35 -2.95 -19.88
CA LYS A 6 -2.90 -3.80 -18.89
C LYS A 6 -1.87 -4.68 -18.25
N ILE A 7 -0.94 -5.14 -19.05
CA ILE A 7 0.10 -5.99 -18.52
C ILE A 7 0.92 -5.26 -17.48
N GLU A 8 1.23 -4.03 -17.73
CA GLU A 8 1.99 -3.28 -16.77
C GLU A 8 1.23 -3.07 -15.51
N THR A 9 -0.04 -2.82 -15.64
CA THR A 9 -0.89 -2.63 -14.49
C THR A 9 -0.93 -3.88 -13.67
N GLU A 10 -1.00 -5.01 -14.32
CA GLU A 10 -1.03 -6.26 -13.63
C GLU A 10 0.22 -6.49 -12.81
N LYS A 11 1.35 -6.14 -13.34
CA LYS A 11 2.57 -6.32 -12.60
C LYS A 11 2.54 -5.50 -11.33
N THR A 12 2.05 -4.31 -11.42
CA THR A 12 1.96 -3.45 -10.27
C THR A 12 1.04 -4.06 -9.24
N GLU A 13 -0.07 -4.56 -9.70
CA GLU A 13 -1.02 -5.16 -8.79
C GLU A 13 -0.47 -6.39 -8.12
N ALA A 14 0.28 -7.17 -8.85
CA ALA A 14 0.84 -8.37 -8.30
C ALA A 14 1.81 -8.07 -7.16
N ALA A 15 2.35 -6.87 -7.14
CA ALA A 15 3.29 -6.49 -6.10
C ALA A 15 2.63 -5.87 -4.89
N LEU A 16 1.32 -5.73 -4.91
CA LEU A 16 0.65 -5.10 -3.80
C LEU A 16 0.51 -6.03 -2.60
N VAL A 17 0.64 -5.44 -1.44
CA VAL A 17 0.53 -6.14 -0.18
C VAL A 17 -0.50 -5.43 0.65
N THR A 18 -1.39 -6.18 1.29
CA THR A 18 -2.38 -5.58 2.18
C THR A 18 -1.79 -5.47 3.56
N ILE A 19 -1.87 -4.29 4.13
CA ILE A 19 -1.37 -4.06 5.48
C ILE A 19 -2.46 -3.45 6.34
N TYR A 20 -2.31 -3.62 7.64
CA TYR A 20 -3.26 -3.11 8.62
C TYR A 20 -2.66 -1.88 9.29
N ILE A 21 -3.42 -0.80 9.31
CA ILE A 21 -2.92 0.47 9.87
C ILE A 21 -3.13 0.47 11.38
N VAL A 22 -2.04 0.65 12.12
CA VAL A 22 -2.12 0.68 13.57
C VAL A 22 -2.04 2.08 14.13
N GLU A 23 -1.56 3.05 13.33
CA GLU A 23 -1.49 4.45 13.75
C GLU A 23 -1.97 5.33 12.60
N SER A 24 -2.87 6.23 12.88
CA SER A 24 -3.37 7.15 11.85
C SER A 24 -2.25 8.06 11.39
N TYR A 25 -2.20 8.32 10.08
CA TYR A 25 -1.19 9.22 9.55
C TYR A 25 -1.64 9.70 8.18
N PHE A 26 -0.95 10.70 7.65
CA PHE A 26 -1.25 11.20 6.32
C PHE A 26 -0.35 10.47 5.31
N ASP A 27 -0.96 9.80 4.35
CA ASP A 27 -0.22 9.05 3.36
C ASP A 27 -0.04 9.88 2.09
N LYS A 28 1.19 10.26 1.81
CA LYS A 28 1.47 11.11 0.66
C LYS A 28 1.21 10.41 -0.65
N LYS A 29 1.44 9.12 -0.70
CA LYS A 29 1.22 8.39 -1.94
C LYS A 29 -0.25 8.27 -2.28
N LEU A 30 -1.08 8.13 -1.26
CA LEU A 30 -2.51 8.04 -1.45
C LEU A 30 -3.15 9.42 -1.42
N SER A 31 -2.42 10.42 -0.99
CA SER A 31 -2.88 11.80 -0.86
C SER A 31 -4.10 11.89 0.03
N ARG A 32 -4.09 11.13 1.11
CA ARG A 32 -5.19 11.20 2.05
C ARG A 32 -4.74 10.68 3.40
N ASN A 33 -5.52 10.97 4.41
CA ASN A 33 -5.26 10.42 5.73
C ASN A 33 -5.70 8.98 5.76
N VAL A 34 -4.93 8.14 6.44
CA VAL A 34 -5.35 6.77 6.71
C VAL A 34 -5.52 6.67 8.21
N TYR A 35 -6.46 5.85 8.63
CA TYR A 35 -6.83 5.78 10.03
C TYR A 35 -6.59 4.40 10.60
N ARG A 36 -6.29 4.38 11.89
CA ARG A 36 -6.11 3.13 12.59
C ARG A 36 -7.29 2.21 12.34
N GLY A 37 -6.98 0.97 12.03
CA GLY A 37 -7.99 -0.02 11.72
C GLY A 37 -8.28 -0.20 10.25
N GLU A 38 -7.72 0.66 9.39
CA GLU A 38 -7.91 0.49 7.96
C GLU A 38 -6.97 -0.55 7.41
N ASN A 39 -7.41 -1.20 6.34
CA ASN A 39 -6.55 -2.09 5.58
C ASN A 39 -6.31 -1.42 4.25
N ILE A 40 -5.06 -1.31 3.84
CA ILE A 40 -4.74 -0.69 2.56
C ILE A 40 -3.79 -1.58 1.79
N ASP A 41 -3.82 -1.45 0.47
CA ASP A 41 -2.94 -2.20 -0.41
C ASP A 41 -1.84 -1.28 -0.89
N VAL A 42 -0.61 -1.66 -0.65
CA VAL A 42 0.54 -0.86 -1.07
C VAL A 42 1.58 -1.81 -1.63
N ASP A 43 2.60 -1.28 -2.30
CA ASP A 43 3.63 -2.17 -2.84
C ASP A 43 4.51 -2.64 -1.68
N GLU A 44 5.34 -3.64 -1.95
CA GLU A 44 6.16 -4.24 -0.94
C GLU A 44 7.10 -3.27 -0.26
N LYS A 45 7.70 -2.40 -1.03
CA LYS A 45 8.59 -1.42 -0.49
C LYS A 45 7.89 -0.50 0.47
N ARG A 46 6.72 -0.03 0.06
CA ARG A 46 5.96 0.86 0.90
C ARG A 46 5.49 0.15 2.16
N ALA A 47 5.07 -1.11 2.01
CA ALA A 47 4.63 -1.89 3.15
C ALA A 47 5.77 -2.02 4.18
N ALA A 48 6.95 -2.34 3.71
CA ALA A 48 8.08 -2.49 4.60
C ALA A 48 8.40 -1.18 5.30
N GLU A 49 8.28 -0.09 4.58
CA GLU A 49 8.54 1.22 5.14
C GLU A 49 7.57 1.55 6.26
N LEU A 50 6.28 1.34 5.99
CA LEU A 50 5.26 1.65 6.99
C LEU A 50 5.35 0.76 8.21
N VAL A 51 5.65 -0.51 8.00
CA VAL A 51 5.82 -1.42 9.10
C VAL A 51 7.05 -1.04 9.90
N GLY A 52 8.12 -0.65 9.20
CA GLY A 52 9.33 -0.24 9.88
C GLY A 52 9.16 1.00 10.72
N LYS A 53 8.24 1.87 10.32
CA LYS A 53 7.96 3.08 11.10
C LYS A 53 6.97 2.83 12.22
N GLY A 54 6.40 1.64 12.30
CA GLY A 54 5.43 1.34 13.33
C GLY A 54 4.04 1.85 13.04
N LEU A 55 3.78 2.20 11.78
CA LEU A 55 2.47 2.72 11.40
C LEU A 55 1.51 1.64 10.95
N ALA A 56 2.03 0.48 10.58
CA ALA A 56 1.21 -0.58 10.04
C ALA A 56 1.80 -1.93 10.38
N LYS A 57 1.00 -2.96 10.18
CA LYS A 57 1.45 -4.33 10.37
C LYS A 57 1.07 -5.13 9.15
N GLN A 58 1.86 -6.13 8.85
CA GLN A 58 1.51 -7.06 7.79
C GLN A 58 0.71 -8.20 8.38
N PHE A 59 -0.19 -8.73 7.57
CA PHE A 59 -0.96 -9.90 8.02
C PHE A 59 -0.13 -11.16 7.94
#